data_00f872d574f120ce8f99ae1f1d3e06a7
#
_entry.id   00f872d574f120ce8f99ae1f1d3e06a7
#
_cell.length_a   1.000
_cell.length_b   1.000
_cell.length_c   1.000
_cell.angle_alpha   90.00
_cell.angle_beta   90.00
_cell.angle_gamma   90.00
#
_symmetry.space_group_name_H-M   'P 1'
#
loop_
_entity.id
_entity.type
_entity.pdbx_description
1 polymer ?
#
loop_
_entity_poly.entity_id
_entity_poly.type
_entity_poly.pdbx_seq_one_letter_code
_entity_poly.pdbx_strand_id
1 'polypeptide(L)'
;LLGFTNVDDDGIEGIEKLYDDWLTGTPGSREVRLDGKRREVEILKVEDGEEPNNLQLTIDQRLQAIAYKELKTAVRYYKAASGSAIIADVNTGEILAMVNSPSFNPNNLKNASAHRIRNRAVTDAFEPGSSVKPLAVLSALEFGAVEIDAIVDTSPGWMRLGGSIV
;
A
#
# COMPACT_ATOMS: atom_id res chain seq x y z
N LEU A 1 -0.55 -3.19 -2.00
CA LEU A 1 -1.28 -2.04 -2.54
C LEU A 1 -2.56 -2.48 -3.23
N LEU A 2 -2.48 -3.28 -4.31
CA LEU A 2 -3.67 -3.66 -5.09
C LEU A 2 -4.69 -4.43 -4.25
N GLY A 3 -4.27 -5.41 -3.51
CA GLY A 3 -5.16 -6.30 -2.77
C GLY A 3 -5.45 -7.58 -3.54
N PHE A 4 -6.61 -8.14 -3.32
CA PHE A 4 -7.11 -9.34 -3.99
C PHE A 4 -8.63 -9.44 -3.82
N THR A 5 -9.26 -10.24 -4.69
CA THR A 5 -10.68 -10.58 -4.63
C THR A 5 -10.90 -11.98 -4.07
N ASN A 6 -12.12 -12.30 -3.67
CA ASN A 6 -12.56 -13.65 -3.34
C ASN A 6 -12.92 -14.45 -4.62
N VAL A 7 -13.54 -15.61 -4.44
CA VAL A 7 -13.98 -16.48 -5.56
C VAL A 7 -15.22 -15.96 -6.29
N ASP A 8 -15.92 -15.01 -5.70
CA ASP A 8 -17.11 -14.36 -6.25
C ASP A 8 -16.75 -12.98 -6.86
N ASP A 9 -15.43 -12.70 -6.98
CA ASP A 9 -14.84 -11.46 -7.49
C ASP A 9 -15.04 -10.22 -6.59
N ASP A 10 -15.53 -10.37 -5.34
CA ASP A 10 -15.63 -9.27 -4.40
C ASP A 10 -14.24 -8.85 -3.88
N GLY A 11 -13.97 -7.57 -3.81
CA GLY A 11 -12.72 -7.01 -3.29
C GLY A 11 -12.58 -7.20 -1.78
N ILE A 12 -11.53 -7.91 -1.36
CA ILE A 12 -11.31 -8.25 0.05
C ILE A 12 -10.31 -7.33 0.74
N GLU A 13 -9.30 -6.86 0.01
CA GLU A 13 -8.20 -6.08 0.59
C GLU A 13 -7.67 -5.05 -0.42
N GLY A 14 -7.07 -3.96 0.07
CA GLY A 14 -6.37 -2.97 -0.73
C GLY A 14 -7.29 -2.16 -1.65
N ILE A 15 -6.80 -1.83 -2.84
CA ILE A 15 -7.52 -1.07 -3.86
C ILE A 15 -8.73 -1.85 -4.39
N GLU A 16 -8.61 -3.17 -4.54
CA GLU A 16 -9.71 -4.04 -4.95
C GLU A 16 -10.93 -3.86 -4.03
N LYS A 17 -10.70 -3.82 -2.71
CA LYS A 17 -11.77 -3.59 -1.72
C LYS A 17 -12.28 -2.14 -1.74
N LEU A 18 -11.37 -1.17 -1.85
CA LEU A 18 -11.74 0.25 -1.75
C LEU A 18 -12.59 0.72 -2.94
N TYR A 19 -12.35 0.13 -4.10
CA TYR A 19 -13.00 0.48 -5.36
C TYR A 19 -13.82 -0.68 -5.93
N ASP A 20 -14.31 -1.57 -5.06
CA ASP A 20 -15.02 -2.79 -5.46
C ASP A 20 -16.21 -2.48 -6.38
N ASP A 21 -17.13 -1.62 -5.95
CA ASP A 21 -18.29 -1.19 -6.75
C ASP A 21 -17.89 -0.58 -8.11
N TRP A 22 -16.75 0.11 -8.17
CA TRP A 22 -16.25 0.74 -9.40
C TRP A 22 -15.63 -0.28 -10.36
N LEU A 23 -14.92 -1.26 -9.81
CA LEU A 23 -14.18 -2.27 -10.55
C LEU A 23 -15.05 -3.44 -11.01
N THR A 24 -16.13 -3.74 -10.27
CA THR A 24 -17.01 -4.89 -10.57
C THR A 24 -18.08 -4.54 -11.61
N GLY A 25 -18.56 -3.27 -11.61
CA GLY A 25 -19.71 -2.88 -12.42
C GLY A 25 -21.02 -3.49 -11.88
N THR A 26 -22.03 -3.52 -12.69
CA THR A 26 -23.33 -4.10 -12.34
C THR A 26 -23.62 -5.29 -13.24
N PRO A 27 -23.81 -6.51 -12.70
CA PRO A 27 -24.11 -7.66 -13.54
C PRO A 27 -25.46 -7.50 -14.25
N GLY A 28 -25.49 -7.81 -15.52
CA GLY A 28 -26.74 -7.91 -16.27
C GLY A 28 -27.57 -9.11 -15.80
N SER A 29 -28.87 -9.06 -16.06
CA SER A 29 -29.78 -10.16 -15.77
C SER A 29 -30.57 -10.55 -17.01
N ARG A 30 -30.93 -11.83 -17.12
CA ARG A 30 -31.89 -12.28 -18.12
C ARG A 30 -32.88 -13.26 -17.54
N GLU A 31 -34.13 -13.01 -17.82
CA GLU A 31 -35.19 -13.91 -17.50
C GLU A 31 -35.46 -14.82 -18.69
N VAL A 32 -35.38 -16.13 -18.47
CA VAL A 32 -35.54 -17.12 -19.54
C VAL A 32 -36.62 -18.14 -19.18
N ARG A 33 -37.40 -18.60 -20.18
CA ARG A 33 -38.29 -19.72 -20.03
C ARG A 33 -37.52 -21.02 -20.31
N LEU A 34 -37.60 -21.95 -19.37
CA LEU A 34 -36.98 -23.28 -19.49
C LEU A 34 -38.01 -24.34 -19.88
N ASP A 35 -37.58 -25.33 -20.64
CA ASP A 35 -38.39 -26.57 -20.88
C ASP A 35 -38.30 -27.54 -19.68
N GLY A 36 -39.02 -28.64 -19.74
CA GLY A 36 -39.04 -29.70 -18.72
C GLY A 36 -37.67 -30.41 -18.51
N LYS A 37 -36.68 -30.11 -19.36
CA LYS A 37 -35.27 -30.60 -19.26
C LYS A 37 -34.30 -29.48 -18.88
N ARG A 38 -34.80 -28.33 -18.40
CA ARG A 38 -34.01 -27.12 -18.04
C ARG A 38 -33.21 -26.52 -19.17
N ARG A 39 -33.64 -26.63 -20.41
CA ARG A 39 -33.02 -25.95 -21.55
C ARG A 39 -33.78 -24.64 -21.82
N GLU A 40 -33.02 -23.59 -22.11
CA GLU A 40 -33.59 -22.28 -22.50
C GLU A 40 -34.38 -22.42 -23.80
N VAL A 41 -35.63 -22.05 -23.79
CA VAL A 41 -36.52 -22.07 -24.98
C VAL A 41 -36.94 -20.66 -25.38
N GLU A 42 -36.95 -19.71 -24.49
CA GLU A 42 -37.32 -18.33 -24.77
C GLU A 42 -36.66 -17.37 -23.81
N ILE A 43 -36.18 -16.23 -24.29
CA ILE A 43 -35.71 -15.13 -23.47
C ILE A 43 -36.87 -14.16 -23.30
N LEU A 44 -37.30 -13.95 -22.05
CA LEU A 44 -38.45 -13.11 -21.71
C LEU A 44 -38.02 -11.66 -21.44
N LYS A 45 -36.90 -11.46 -20.82
CA LYS A 45 -36.34 -10.16 -20.45
C LYS A 45 -34.84 -10.20 -20.45
N VAL A 46 -34.21 -9.13 -20.91
CA VAL A 46 -32.76 -8.89 -20.79
C VAL A 46 -32.58 -7.52 -20.14
N GLU A 47 -31.80 -7.47 -19.11
CA GLU A 47 -31.31 -6.23 -18.51
C GLU A 47 -29.81 -6.23 -18.67
N ASP A 48 -29.29 -5.27 -19.44
CA ASP A 48 -27.86 -5.11 -19.61
C ASP A 48 -27.24 -4.62 -18.30
N GLY A 49 -26.10 -5.18 -17.96
CA GLY A 49 -25.29 -4.71 -16.85
C GLY A 49 -24.46 -3.47 -17.23
N GLU A 50 -23.80 -2.90 -16.25
CA GLU A 50 -22.80 -1.87 -16.47
C GLU A 50 -21.41 -2.54 -16.53
N GLU A 51 -20.65 -2.22 -17.58
CA GLU A 51 -19.29 -2.73 -17.73
C GLU A 51 -18.40 -2.27 -16.58
N PRO A 52 -17.45 -3.11 -16.13
CA PRO A 52 -16.45 -2.73 -15.14
C PRO A 52 -15.64 -1.52 -15.58
N ASN A 53 -15.31 -0.64 -14.64
CA ASN A 53 -14.51 0.54 -14.92
C ASN A 53 -13.01 0.26 -14.71
N ASN A 54 -12.18 0.94 -15.49
CA ASN A 54 -10.74 0.93 -15.27
C ASN A 54 -10.35 1.93 -14.19
N LEU A 55 -9.39 1.55 -13.34
CA LEU A 55 -8.78 2.43 -12.36
C LEU A 55 -7.32 2.69 -12.73
N GLN A 56 -7.01 3.95 -13.05
CA GLN A 56 -5.64 4.37 -13.31
C GLN A 56 -4.98 4.81 -12.02
N LEU A 57 -3.82 4.22 -11.72
CA LEU A 57 -2.99 4.56 -10.56
C LEU A 57 -1.79 5.41 -10.97
N THR A 58 -1.22 6.14 -10.01
CA THR A 58 0.04 6.89 -10.18
C THR A 58 1.27 5.99 -10.14
N ILE A 59 1.10 4.70 -9.87
CA ILE A 59 2.21 3.74 -9.74
C ILE A 59 2.92 3.56 -11.08
N ASP A 60 4.22 3.85 -11.11
CA ASP A 60 5.10 3.49 -12.21
C ASP A 60 5.55 2.03 -12.05
N GLN A 61 5.22 1.19 -13.02
CA GLN A 61 5.51 -0.24 -12.99
C GLN A 61 7.02 -0.53 -12.88
N ARG A 62 7.87 0.28 -13.49
CA ARG A 62 9.32 0.08 -13.48
C ARG A 62 9.89 0.42 -12.11
N LEU A 63 9.47 1.56 -11.54
CA LEU A 63 9.87 1.97 -10.19
C LEU A 63 9.38 0.96 -9.15
N GLN A 64 8.14 0.49 -9.27
CA GLN A 64 7.56 -0.55 -8.42
C GLN A 64 8.40 -1.84 -8.45
N ALA A 65 8.78 -2.31 -9.65
CA ALA A 65 9.56 -3.52 -9.82
C ALA A 65 10.98 -3.37 -9.25
N ILE A 66 11.66 -2.25 -9.49
CA ILE A 66 12.99 -1.95 -8.94
C ILE A 66 12.92 -1.88 -7.42
N ALA A 67 12.00 -1.07 -6.88
CA ALA A 67 11.84 -0.90 -5.44
C ALA A 67 11.57 -2.24 -4.74
N TYR A 68 10.71 -3.09 -5.31
CA TYR A 68 10.44 -4.41 -4.76
C TYR A 68 11.65 -5.32 -4.74
N LYS A 69 12.41 -5.36 -5.84
CA LYS A 69 13.62 -6.17 -5.97
C LYS A 69 14.67 -5.76 -4.94
N GLU A 70 14.95 -4.46 -4.84
CA GLU A 70 15.96 -3.93 -3.94
C GLU A 70 15.54 -4.09 -2.47
N LEU A 71 14.29 -3.79 -2.13
CA LEU A 71 13.76 -4.00 -0.78
C LEU A 71 13.85 -5.47 -0.36
N LYS A 72 13.45 -6.39 -1.23
CA LYS A 72 13.52 -7.83 -0.96
C LYS A 72 14.95 -8.30 -0.73
N THR A 73 15.90 -7.76 -1.49
CA THR A 73 17.33 -8.04 -1.34
C THR A 73 17.85 -7.51 -0.01
N ALA A 74 17.52 -6.26 0.36
CA ALA A 74 17.91 -5.65 1.62
C ALA A 74 17.35 -6.41 2.83
N VAL A 75 16.05 -6.72 2.84
CA VAL A 75 15.41 -7.50 3.92
C VAL A 75 16.11 -8.84 4.14
N ARG A 76 16.48 -9.52 3.04
CA ARG A 76 17.22 -10.79 3.12
C ARG A 76 18.64 -10.60 3.61
N TYR A 77 19.36 -9.62 3.10
CA TYR A 77 20.76 -9.34 3.45
C TYR A 77 20.91 -9.01 4.93
N TYR A 78 20.06 -8.11 5.43
CA TYR A 78 20.07 -7.69 6.83
C TYR A 78 19.31 -8.63 7.77
N LYS A 79 18.75 -9.73 7.26
CA LYS A 79 17.90 -10.68 8.01
C LYS A 79 16.77 -9.97 8.77
N ALA A 80 16.24 -8.90 8.22
CA ALA A 80 15.12 -8.16 8.82
C ALA A 80 13.83 -8.99 8.76
N ALA A 81 12.95 -8.81 9.73
CA ALA A 81 11.65 -9.48 9.76
C ALA A 81 10.73 -8.99 8.64
N SER A 82 10.83 -7.70 8.31
CA SER A 82 10.07 -7.07 7.23
C SER A 82 10.72 -5.75 6.81
N GLY A 83 10.21 -5.17 5.74
CA GLY A 83 10.58 -3.84 5.28
C GLY A 83 9.50 -3.28 4.37
N SER A 84 9.47 -1.96 4.25
CA SER A 84 8.60 -1.23 3.35
C SER A 84 9.38 -0.10 2.67
N ALA A 85 8.98 0.25 1.44
CA ALA A 85 9.51 1.43 0.77
C ALA A 85 8.40 2.12 -0.02
N ILE A 86 8.43 3.45 0.00
CA ILE A 86 7.52 4.31 -0.76
C ILE A 86 8.39 5.26 -1.58
N ILE A 87 8.05 5.44 -2.85
CA ILE A 87 8.62 6.45 -3.73
C ILE A 87 7.50 7.41 -4.09
N ALA A 88 7.69 8.68 -3.79
CA ALA A 88 6.73 9.74 -4.09
C ALA A 88 7.40 10.84 -4.90
N ASP A 89 6.63 11.47 -5.79
CA ASP A 89 7.04 12.71 -6.46
C ASP A 89 6.92 13.88 -5.47
N VAL A 90 8.01 14.62 -5.28
CA VAL A 90 8.04 15.70 -4.28
C VAL A 90 7.26 16.94 -4.71
N ASN A 91 6.93 17.09 -5.99
CA ASN A 91 6.20 18.24 -6.51
C ASN A 91 4.69 18.00 -6.50
N THR A 92 4.26 16.77 -6.81
CA THR A 92 2.84 16.42 -6.96
C THR A 92 2.29 15.68 -5.74
N GLY A 93 3.15 15.01 -4.95
CA GLY A 93 2.76 14.11 -3.87
C GLY A 93 2.29 12.72 -4.36
N GLU A 94 2.33 12.47 -5.67
CA GLU A 94 1.92 11.19 -6.23
C GLU A 94 2.81 10.04 -5.75
N ILE A 95 2.19 8.93 -5.39
CA ILE A 95 2.91 7.71 -5.01
C ILE A 95 3.26 6.93 -6.28
N LEU A 96 4.54 6.91 -6.63
CA LEU A 96 5.07 6.23 -7.80
C LEU A 96 5.42 4.77 -7.56
N ALA A 97 5.74 4.40 -6.32
CA ALA A 97 5.93 3.02 -5.89
C ALA A 97 5.59 2.84 -4.41
N MET A 98 5.00 1.71 -4.07
CA MET A 98 4.73 1.31 -2.69
C MET A 98 4.90 -0.20 -2.56
N VAL A 99 5.93 -0.62 -1.85
CA VAL A 99 6.35 -2.02 -1.79
C VAL A 99 6.56 -2.49 -0.35
N ASN A 100 6.30 -3.76 -0.12
CA ASN A 100 6.47 -4.43 1.16
C ASN A 100 7.23 -5.76 0.98
N SER A 101 8.00 -6.15 1.96
CA SER A 101 8.63 -7.46 2.05
C SER A 101 8.50 -7.96 3.51
N PRO A 102 7.99 -9.20 3.75
CA PRO A 102 7.51 -10.16 2.77
C PRO A 102 6.22 -9.72 2.07
N SER A 103 5.96 -10.30 0.90
CA SER A 103 4.81 -10.01 0.06
C SER A 103 4.17 -11.32 -0.42
N PHE A 104 3.04 -11.21 -1.10
CA PHE A 104 2.30 -12.32 -1.67
C PHE A 104 2.02 -12.07 -3.16
N ASN A 105 1.57 -13.10 -3.86
CA ASN A 105 1.08 -12.99 -5.23
C ASN A 105 -0.45 -12.91 -5.18
N PRO A 106 -1.08 -11.80 -5.59
CA PRO A 106 -2.54 -11.66 -5.55
C PRO A 106 -3.26 -12.67 -6.44
N ASN A 107 -2.61 -13.14 -7.51
CA ASN A 107 -3.17 -14.16 -8.40
C ASN A 107 -2.98 -15.60 -7.88
N ASN A 108 -2.35 -15.78 -6.72
CA ASN A 108 -2.14 -17.10 -6.11
C ASN A 108 -2.04 -16.99 -4.59
N LEU A 109 -3.15 -17.14 -3.93
CA LEU A 109 -3.28 -16.99 -2.48
C LEU A 109 -2.88 -18.24 -1.67
N LYS A 110 -2.45 -19.35 -2.31
CA LYS A 110 -2.12 -20.61 -1.62
C LYS A 110 -1.09 -20.44 -0.50
N ASN A 111 -0.17 -19.50 -0.64
CA ASN A 111 0.87 -19.18 0.36
C ASN A 111 0.66 -17.79 0.98
N ALA A 112 -0.51 -17.19 0.81
CA ALA A 112 -0.85 -15.92 1.41
C ALA A 112 -1.20 -16.13 2.89
N SER A 113 -0.45 -15.50 3.77
CA SER A 113 -0.75 -15.42 5.20
C SER A 113 -1.02 -13.97 5.55
N ALA A 114 -1.76 -13.70 6.63
CA ALA A 114 -2.02 -12.36 7.12
C ALA A 114 -0.74 -11.51 7.24
N HIS A 115 0.37 -12.14 7.64
CA HIS A 115 1.68 -11.50 7.71
C HIS A 115 2.21 -11.04 6.33
N ARG A 116 1.87 -11.71 5.22
CA ARG A 116 2.33 -11.38 3.87
C ARG A 116 1.38 -10.45 3.13
N ILE A 117 0.09 -10.52 3.44
CA ILE A 117 -0.96 -9.70 2.82
C ILE A 117 -0.88 -8.26 3.28
N ARG A 118 -0.56 -8.04 4.55
CA ARG A 118 -0.56 -6.74 5.21
C ARG A 118 0.29 -5.70 4.47
N ASN A 119 -0.31 -4.57 4.13
CA ASN A 119 0.39 -3.41 3.57
C ASN A 119 1.08 -2.61 4.68
N ARG A 120 2.26 -3.07 5.08
CA ARG A 120 3.03 -2.51 6.20
C ARG A 120 3.39 -1.05 6.02
N ALA A 121 3.54 -0.59 4.78
CA ALA A 121 3.87 0.80 4.48
C ALA A 121 2.85 1.79 5.05
N VAL A 122 1.59 1.36 5.27
CA VAL A 122 0.50 2.20 5.80
C VAL A 122 -0.09 1.70 7.11
N THR A 123 0.14 0.44 7.49
CA THR A 123 -0.50 -0.17 8.67
C THR A 123 0.41 -0.35 9.86
N ASP A 124 1.74 -0.39 9.65
CA ASP A 124 2.68 -0.65 10.75
C ASP A 124 3.14 0.63 11.40
N ALA A 125 2.95 0.72 12.71
CA ALA A 125 3.61 1.71 13.54
C ALA A 125 5.01 1.21 13.92
N PHE A 126 5.99 2.09 13.88
CA PHE A 126 7.38 1.79 14.26
C PHE A 126 8.02 3.00 14.93
N GLU A 127 9.06 2.76 15.71
CA GLU A 127 9.90 3.83 16.25
C GLU A 127 10.84 4.37 15.17
N PRO A 128 10.66 5.63 14.73
CA PRO A 128 11.45 6.20 13.63
C PRO A 128 12.90 6.47 14.03
N GLY A 129 13.20 6.51 15.32
CA GLY A 129 14.52 6.82 15.84
C GLY A 129 15.08 8.14 15.32
N SER A 130 16.41 8.16 14.94
CA SER A 130 17.06 9.38 14.41
C SER A 130 16.48 9.86 13.08
N SER A 131 15.62 9.07 12.40
CA SER A 131 15.01 9.47 11.14
C SER A 131 14.02 10.64 11.30
N VAL A 132 13.54 10.91 12.50
CA VAL A 132 12.66 12.03 12.81
C VAL A 132 13.42 13.35 13.07
N LYS A 133 14.74 13.29 13.33
CA LYS A 133 15.52 14.49 13.67
C LYS A 133 15.49 15.59 12.60
N PRO A 134 15.58 15.30 11.29
CA PRO A 134 15.44 16.33 10.27
C PRO A 134 14.10 17.08 10.36
N LEU A 135 13.01 16.38 10.67
CA LEU A 135 11.69 17.02 10.84
C LEU A 135 11.66 17.93 12.07
N ALA A 136 12.30 17.52 13.16
CA ALA A 136 12.42 18.33 14.37
C ALA A 136 13.24 19.62 14.10
N VAL A 137 14.34 19.50 13.33
CA VAL A 137 15.15 20.67 12.95
C VAL A 137 14.38 21.60 12.03
N LEU A 138 13.70 21.07 11.01
CA LEU A 138 12.85 21.86 10.12
C LEU A 138 11.75 22.59 10.88
N SER A 139 11.11 21.92 11.83
CA SER A 139 10.11 22.55 12.70
C SER A 139 10.70 23.68 13.54
N ALA A 140 11.90 23.49 14.12
CA ALA A 140 12.57 24.52 14.89
C ALA A 140 12.94 25.75 14.06
N LEU A 141 13.37 25.56 12.81
CA LEU A 141 13.64 26.64 11.85
C LEU A 141 12.34 27.38 11.47
N GLU A 142 11.27 26.64 11.15
CA GLU A 142 9.96 27.22 10.76
C GLU A 142 9.37 28.10 11.87
N PHE A 143 9.48 27.65 13.12
CA PHE A 143 9.00 28.41 14.29
C PHE A 143 10.01 29.44 14.81
N GLY A 144 11.14 29.64 14.14
CA GLY A 144 12.15 30.62 14.54
C GLY A 144 12.84 30.30 15.88
N ALA A 145 12.80 29.04 16.33
CA ALA A 145 13.46 28.60 17.56
C ALA A 145 14.98 28.51 17.39
N VAL A 146 15.45 28.31 16.17
CA VAL A 146 16.87 28.29 15.80
C VAL A 146 17.04 28.93 14.43
N GLU A 147 18.21 29.51 14.16
CA GLU A 147 18.62 29.99 12.85
C GLU A 147 19.40 28.89 12.10
N ILE A 148 19.46 28.97 10.78
CA ILE A 148 20.11 27.95 9.95
C ILE A 148 21.64 27.85 10.21
N ASP A 149 22.24 28.95 10.64
CA ASP A 149 23.66 29.08 10.97
C ASP A 149 23.93 29.14 12.49
N ALA A 150 22.93 28.78 13.30
CA ALA A 150 23.05 28.77 14.74
C ALA A 150 24.17 27.82 15.21
N ILE A 151 25.03 28.34 16.09
CA ILE A 151 26.06 27.53 16.74
C ILE A 151 25.48 26.91 18.00
N VAL A 152 25.49 25.58 18.07
CA VAL A 152 25.03 24.84 19.24
C VAL A 152 26.23 24.40 20.06
N ASP A 153 26.32 24.90 21.31
CA ASP A 153 27.33 24.41 22.27
C ASP A 153 26.96 23.00 22.72
N THR A 154 27.85 22.05 22.41
CA THR A 154 27.69 20.65 22.78
C THR A 154 28.62 20.25 23.95
N SER A 155 29.23 21.25 24.65
CA SER A 155 30.07 20.97 25.81
C SER A 155 29.23 20.48 26.98
N PRO A 156 29.74 19.51 27.78
CA PRO A 156 31.01 18.82 27.72
C PRO A 156 31.03 17.57 26.79
N GLY A 157 30.14 17.46 25.81
CA GLY A 157 30.05 16.34 24.87
C GLY A 157 29.33 15.10 25.43
N TRP A 158 28.66 15.25 26.56
CA TRP A 158 27.75 14.24 27.14
C TRP A 158 26.62 14.93 27.90
N MET A 159 25.50 14.25 28.01
CA MET A 159 24.38 14.70 28.84
C MET A 159 23.75 13.54 29.60
N ARG A 160 23.08 13.85 30.71
CA ARG A 160 22.33 12.86 31.46
C ARG A 160 20.86 12.93 31.07
N LEU A 161 20.33 11.84 30.53
CA LEU A 161 18.93 11.67 30.15
C LEU A 161 18.32 10.57 31.01
N GLY A 162 17.36 10.91 31.87
CA GLY A 162 16.83 9.97 32.86
C GLY A 162 17.93 9.44 33.78
N GLY A 163 18.19 8.18 33.75
CA GLY A 163 19.28 7.56 34.54
C GLY A 163 20.56 7.25 33.76
N SER A 164 20.62 7.57 32.47
CA SER A 164 21.70 7.22 31.57
C SER A 164 22.50 8.43 31.10
N ILE A 165 23.80 8.21 30.85
CA ILE A 165 24.68 9.20 30.20
C ILE A 165 24.70 8.89 28.71
N VAL A 166 24.44 9.89 27.87
CA VAL A 166 24.47 9.83 26.42
C VAL A 166 25.49 10.83 25.86
#